data_37f6257f7b485460b73eaadcc321b97d
#
_entry.id   37f6257f7b485460b73eaadcc321b97d
#
_cell.length_a   1.000
_cell.length_b   1.000
_cell.length_c   1.000
_cell.angle_alpha   90.00
_cell.angle_beta   90.00
_cell.angle_gamma   90.00
#
_symmetry.space_group_name_H-M   'P 1'
#
loop_
_entity.id
_entity.type
_entity.pdbx_description
1 polymer ?
#
loop_
_entity_poly.entity_id
_entity_poly.type
_entity_poly.pdbx_seq_one_letter_code
_entity_poly.pdbx_strand_id
1 'polypeptide(L)'
;MDTVDKLFNGSFMPHGHCLQWLPDLLFLHVSGDLLTSIAYFVIPIALVYLVKKRTDLAFNWIFIMFAAFIFLCGVTHLTGLINIWQGFYYIEGLAKFATGLVSILTAVMIWRLIPKALAIPSNDEFRNKNAALQQAQRELLESNQLLERRELER
;
A
#
# COMPACT_ATOMS: atom_id res chain seq x y z
N MET A 1 -23.41 21.49 -23.60
CA MET A 1 -23.19 21.14 -22.19
C MET A 1 -21.80 20.53 -22.12
N ASP A 2 -20.85 21.30 -21.59
CA ASP A 2 -19.45 20.89 -21.58
C ASP A 2 -19.22 19.71 -20.63
N THR A 3 -18.16 18.93 -20.88
CA THR A 3 -17.86 17.72 -20.09
C THR A 3 -17.68 18.06 -18.61
N VAL A 4 -17.17 19.26 -18.31
CA VAL A 4 -17.01 19.80 -16.96
C VAL A 4 -18.36 20.04 -16.29
N ASP A 5 -19.33 20.60 -17.01
CA ASP A 5 -20.67 20.85 -16.47
C ASP A 5 -21.37 19.54 -16.07
N LYS A 6 -21.14 18.45 -16.80
CA LYS A 6 -21.69 17.12 -16.46
C LYS A 6 -21.07 16.55 -15.19
N LEU A 7 -19.78 16.76 -14.98
CA LEU A 7 -19.07 16.24 -13.78
C LEU A 7 -19.59 16.87 -12.49
N PHE A 8 -19.85 18.17 -12.52
CA PHE A 8 -20.31 18.92 -11.36
C PHE A 8 -21.83 19.12 -11.30
N ASN A 9 -22.56 18.46 -12.19
CA ASN A 9 -24.02 18.53 -12.19
C ASN A 9 -24.58 17.68 -11.05
N GLY A 10 -24.93 18.32 -9.94
CA GLY A 10 -25.59 17.73 -8.77
C GLY A 10 -27.12 17.63 -8.90
N SER A 11 -27.67 17.72 -10.14
CA SER A 11 -29.11 17.69 -10.38
C SER A 11 -29.76 16.30 -10.31
N PHE A 12 -28.95 15.25 -10.11
CA PHE A 12 -29.50 13.92 -9.92
C PHE A 12 -30.13 13.75 -8.53
N MET A 13 -31.07 12.81 -8.43
CA MET A 13 -31.74 12.51 -7.17
C MET A 13 -30.68 12.06 -6.12
N PRO A 14 -30.64 12.68 -4.92
CA PRO A 14 -29.76 12.26 -3.85
C PRO A 14 -29.99 10.80 -3.44
N HIS A 15 -28.92 10.08 -3.10
CA HIS A 15 -29.02 8.66 -2.74
C HIS A 15 -29.82 8.41 -1.46
N GLY A 16 -29.96 9.43 -0.60
CA GLY A 16 -30.83 9.38 0.59
C GLY A 16 -32.29 9.05 0.27
N HIS A 17 -32.79 9.38 -0.93
CA HIS A 17 -34.12 8.98 -1.39
C HIS A 17 -34.24 7.46 -1.59
N CYS A 18 -33.18 6.80 -2.07
CA CYS A 18 -33.12 5.34 -2.18
C CYS A 18 -33.15 4.67 -0.81
N LEU A 19 -32.56 5.33 0.20
CA LEU A 19 -32.56 4.90 1.58
C LEU A 19 -33.84 5.32 2.33
N GLN A 20 -34.81 5.93 1.63
CA GLN A 20 -36.08 6.43 2.19
C GLN A 20 -35.90 7.36 3.41
N TRP A 21 -34.72 7.96 3.55
CA TRP A 21 -34.34 8.81 4.68
C TRP A 21 -34.57 8.16 6.06
N LEU A 22 -34.54 6.80 6.13
CA LEU A 22 -34.68 6.06 7.39
C LEU A 22 -33.48 6.33 8.29
N PRO A 23 -33.68 6.83 9.52
CA PRO A 23 -32.59 7.30 10.38
C PRO A 23 -31.57 6.21 10.75
N ASP A 24 -32.01 5.00 10.99
CA ASP A 24 -31.19 3.84 11.32
C ASP A 24 -30.31 3.41 10.13
N LEU A 25 -30.91 3.37 8.93
CA LEU A 25 -30.21 3.02 7.71
C LEU A 25 -29.20 4.12 7.32
N LEU A 26 -29.61 5.40 7.43
CA LEU A 26 -28.72 6.53 7.22
C LEU A 26 -27.54 6.51 8.19
N PHE A 27 -27.78 6.26 9.46
CA PHE A 27 -26.74 6.18 10.47
C PHE A 27 -25.70 5.12 10.13
N LEU A 28 -26.11 3.92 9.70
CA LEU A 28 -25.20 2.85 9.31
C LEU A 28 -24.36 3.22 8.09
N HIS A 29 -24.96 3.78 7.04
CA HIS A 29 -24.24 4.18 5.82
C HIS A 29 -23.29 5.34 6.08
N VAL A 30 -23.78 6.41 6.72
CA VAL A 30 -22.98 7.60 7.03
C VAL A 30 -21.80 7.28 7.94
N SER A 31 -22.05 6.56 9.04
CA SER A 31 -20.99 6.19 9.98
C SER A 31 -19.98 5.21 9.35
N GLY A 32 -20.46 4.23 8.59
CA GLY A 32 -19.61 3.28 7.88
C GLY A 32 -18.68 3.97 6.87
N ASP A 33 -19.23 4.76 5.99
CA ASP A 33 -18.46 5.48 4.95
C ASP A 33 -17.52 6.52 5.56
N LEU A 34 -17.95 7.22 6.62
CA LEU A 34 -17.12 8.20 7.32
C LEU A 34 -15.90 7.54 7.98
N LEU A 35 -16.13 6.48 8.77
CA LEU A 35 -15.05 5.76 9.44
C LEU A 35 -14.07 5.12 8.43
N THR A 36 -14.61 4.53 7.37
CA THR A 36 -13.79 3.94 6.31
C THR A 36 -12.96 5.00 5.59
N SER A 37 -13.57 6.14 5.24
CA SER A 37 -12.85 7.26 4.60
C SER A 37 -11.71 7.75 5.47
N ILE A 38 -11.94 7.99 6.76
CA ILE A 38 -10.90 8.44 7.70
C ILE A 38 -9.76 7.43 7.74
N ALA A 39 -10.06 6.15 7.95
CA ALA A 39 -9.05 5.09 7.98
C ALA A 39 -8.24 5.04 6.68
N TYR A 40 -8.91 5.13 5.53
CA TYR A 40 -8.31 5.02 4.20
C TYR A 40 -7.56 6.28 3.76
N PHE A 41 -7.66 7.39 4.46
CA PHE A 41 -6.75 8.53 4.32
C PHE A 41 -5.56 8.44 5.27
N VAL A 42 -5.74 7.91 6.49
CA VAL A 42 -4.65 7.79 7.47
C VAL A 42 -3.65 6.69 7.09
N ILE A 43 -4.14 5.52 6.64
CA ILE A 43 -3.29 4.36 6.29
C ILE A 43 -2.26 4.70 5.19
N PRO A 44 -2.63 5.33 4.06
CA PRO A 44 -1.66 5.73 3.03
C PRO A 44 -0.58 6.67 3.54
N ILE A 45 -0.94 7.61 4.42
CA ILE A 45 0.03 8.53 5.04
C ILE A 45 1.06 7.73 5.85
N ALA A 46 0.61 6.76 6.66
CA ALA A 46 1.49 5.89 7.43
C ALA A 46 2.39 5.03 6.53
N LEU A 47 1.85 4.47 5.42
CA LEU A 47 2.63 3.70 4.45
C LEU A 47 3.71 4.53 3.76
N VAL A 48 3.37 5.73 3.30
CA VAL A 48 4.33 6.65 2.69
C VAL A 48 5.40 7.08 3.68
N TYR A 49 5.02 7.35 4.94
CA TYR A 49 5.96 7.66 6.01
C TYR A 49 6.94 6.50 6.26
N LEU A 50 6.42 5.27 6.32
CA LEU A 50 7.23 4.06 6.49
C LEU A 50 8.26 3.92 5.37
N VAL A 51 7.83 4.04 4.11
CA VAL A 51 8.70 3.94 2.93
C VAL A 51 9.78 5.02 2.93
N LYS A 52 9.45 6.25 3.33
CA LYS A 52 10.42 7.34 3.42
C LYS A 52 11.45 7.14 4.53
N LYS A 53 11.07 6.49 5.63
CA LYS A 53 11.97 6.25 6.78
C LYS A 53 12.83 5.00 6.62
N ARG A 54 12.33 3.99 5.92
CA ARG A 54 13.03 2.72 5.70
C ARG A 54 13.49 2.61 4.26
N THR A 55 14.76 2.95 4.03
CA THR A 55 15.39 2.86 2.69
C THR A 55 15.83 1.44 2.33
N ASP A 56 15.85 0.53 3.31
CA ASP A 56 16.23 -0.88 3.20
C ASP A 56 15.07 -1.81 2.81
N LEU A 57 13.87 -1.26 2.58
CA LEU A 57 12.73 -2.06 2.18
C LEU A 57 12.90 -2.60 0.74
N ALA A 58 12.88 -3.92 0.62
CA ALA A 58 12.76 -4.52 -0.69
C ALA A 58 11.40 -4.12 -1.31
N PHE A 59 11.41 -3.67 -2.57
CA PHE A 59 10.20 -3.32 -3.32
C PHE A 59 9.37 -2.14 -2.77
N ASN A 60 10.03 -1.04 -2.39
CA ASN A 60 9.39 0.19 -1.89
C ASN A 60 8.20 0.68 -2.72
N TRP A 61 8.25 0.52 -4.04
CA TRP A 61 7.22 0.96 -4.97
C TRP A 61 5.86 0.26 -4.75
N ILE A 62 5.84 -0.96 -4.21
CA ILE A 62 4.61 -1.68 -3.90
C ILE A 62 3.84 -1.02 -2.78
N PHE A 63 4.54 -0.58 -1.73
CA PHE A 63 3.91 0.15 -0.64
C PHE A 63 3.28 1.45 -1.14
N ILE A 64 3.91 2.12 -2.12
CA ILE A 64 3.34 3.32 -2.76
C ILE A 64 2.10 2.97 -3.58
N MET A 65 2.10 1.86 -4.32
CA MET A 65 0.92 1.38 -5.04
C MET A 65 -0.24 1.04 -4.09
N PHE A 66 0.04 0.36 -2.98
CA PHE A 66 -0.95 0.10 -1.94
C PHE A 66 -1.50 1.40 -1.34
N ALA A 67 -0.62 2.36 -1.06
CA ALA A 67 -1.03 3.67 -0.56
C ALA A 67 -1.98 4.36 -1.55
N ALA A 68 -1.65 4.36 -2.84
CA ALA A 68 -2.51 4.94 -3.88
C ALA A 68 -3.85 4.21 -4.01
N PHE A 69 -3.85 2.87 -3.98
CA PHE A 69 -5.07 2.06 -4.02
C PHE A 69 -5.98 2.37 -2.82
N ILE A 70 -5.45 2.34 -1.60
CA ILE A 70 -6.23 2.59 -0.38
C ILE A 70 -6.74 4.04 -0.37
N PHE A 71 -5.92 5.01 -0.80
CA PHE A 71 -6.34 6.41 -0.91
C PHE A 71 -7.52 6.58 -1.85
N LEU A 72 -7.49 5.95 -3.03
CA LEU A 72 -8.61 5.99 -3.99
C LEU A 72 -9.86 5.32 -3.45
N CYS A 73 -9.72 4.22 -2.69
CA CYS A 73 -10.85 3.63 -1.97
C CYS A 73 -11.45 4.62 -0.96
N GLY A 74 -10.61 5.38 -0.24
CA GLY A 74 -11.08 6.44 0.66
C GLY A 74 -11.89 7.52 -0.08
N VAL A 75 -11.42 7.92 -1.26
CA VAL A 75 -12.14 8.87 -2.12
C VAL A 75 -13.50 8.32 -2.56
N THR A 76 -13.61 7.03 -2.91
CA THR A 76 -14.91 6.43 -3.29
C THR A 76 -15.90 6.41 -2.14
N HIS A 77 -15.46 6.13 -0.92
CA HIS A 77 -16.31 6.20 0.28
C HIS A 77 -16.74 7.65 0.58
N LEU A 78 -15.80 8.60 0.46
CA LEU A 78 -16.11 10.01 0.66
C LEU A 78 -17.14 10.53 -0.37
N THR A 79 -16.99 10.18 -1.65
CA THR A 79 -17.95 10.57 -2.69
C THR A 79 -19.30 9.88 -2.50
N GLY A 80 -19.33 8.63 -2.05
CA GLY A 80 -20.55 7.92 -1.67
C GLY A 80 -21.29 8.63 -0.52
N LEU A 81 -20.54 9.06 0.51
CA LEU A 81 -21.09 9.84 1.63
C LEU A 81 -21.71 11.15 1.17
N ILE A 82 -21.04 11.90 0.29
CA ILE A 82 -21.56 13.16 -0.28
C ILE A 82 -22.83 12.91 -1.09
N ASN A 83 -22.89 11.82 -1.84
CA ASN A 83 -24.02 11.48 -2.70
C ASN A 83 -25.29 11.07 -1.94
N ILE A 84 -25.23 10.87 -0.64
CA ILE A 84 -26.41 10.71 0.20
C ILE A 84 -27.29 11.97 0.13
N TRP A 85 -26.65 13.15 0.11
CA TRP A 85 -27.35 14.44 0.07
C TRP A 85 -27.32 15.14 -1.29
N GLN A 86 -26.29 14.84 -2.11
CA GLN A 86 -26.08 15.48 -3.41
C GLN A 86 -25.76 14.44 -4.49
N GLY A 87 -26.36 14.56 -5.67
CA GLY A 87 -26.25 13.57 -6.73
C GLY A 87 -25.05 13.76 -7.66
N PHE A 88 -23.81 13.76 -7.16
CA PHE A 88 -22.58 13.86 -7.97
C PHE A 88 -22.10 12.51 -8.50
N TYR A 89 -22.98 11.75 -9.15
CA TYR A 89 -22.70 10.38 -9.57
C TYR A 89 -21.60 10.25 -10.64
N TYR A 90 -21.38 11.27 -11.47
CA TYR A 90 -20.28 11.25 -12.44
C TYR A 90 -18.91 11.26 -11.76
N ILE A 91 -18.73 12.08 -10.72
CA ILE A 91 -17.48 12.14 -9.92
C ILE A 91 -17.28 10.80 -9.21
N GLU A 92 -18.32 10.28 -8.58
CA GLU A 92 -18.29 8.98 -7.92
C GLU A 92 -17.94 7.85 -8.89
N GLY A 93 -18.60 7.83 -10.08
CA GLY A 93 -18.33 6.86 -11.13
C GLY A 93 -16.88 6.91 -11.61
N LEU A 94 -16.32 8.11 -11.81
CA LEU A 94 -14.93 8.31 -12.21
C LEU A 94 -13.97 7.82 -11.11
N ALA A 95 -14.25 8.15 -9.85
CA ALA A 95 -13.46 7.69 -8.72
C ALA A 95 -13.47 6.16 -8.61
N LYS A 96 -14.63 5.52 -8.74
CA LYS A 96 -14.77 4.05 -8.76
C LYS A 96 -14.01 3.41 -9.93
N PHE A 97 -14.09 3.99 -11.11
CA PHE A 97 -13.38 3.50 -12.29
C PHE A 97 -11.86 3.58 -12.10
N ALA A 98 -11.35 4.73 -11.63
CA ALA A 98 -9.92 4.91 -11.33
C ALA A 98 -9.45 3.92 -10.25
N THR A 99 -10.23 3.74 -9.20
CA THR A 99 -9.96 2.75 -8.14
C THR A 99 -9.90 1.34 -8.71
N GLY A 100 -10.83 0.97 -9.59
CA GLY A 100 -10.84 -0.33 -10.25
C GLY A 100 -9.59 -0.60 -11.09
N LEU A 101 -9.13 0.39 -11.87
CA LEU A 101 -7.90 0.27 -12.65
C LEU A 101 -6.67 0.05 -11.76
N VAL A 102 -6.51 0.87 -10.72
CA VAL A 102 -5.38 0.74 -9.79
C VAL A 102 -5.44 -0.58 -9.02
N SER A 103 -6.64 -1.06 -8.67
CA SER A 103 -6.85 -2.36 -8.03
C SER A 103 -6.34 -3.52 -8.90
N ILE A 104 -6.71 -3.53 -10.18
CA ILE A 104 -6.28 -4.57 -11.13
C ILE A 104 -4.76 -4.53 -11.30
N LEU A 105 -4.18 -3.34 -11.49
CA LEU A 105 -2.73 -3.18 -11.60
C LEU A 105 -2.01 -3.68 -10.35
N THR A 106 -2.52 -3.33 -9.17
CA THR A 106 -1.96 -3.77 -7.89
C THR A 106 -2.04 -5.29 -7.75
N ALA A 107 -3.18 -5.90 -8.09
CA ALA A 107 -3.35 -7.36 -8.04
C ALA A 107 -2.37 -8.10 -8.95
N VAL A 108 -2.22 -7.65 -10.21
CA VAL A 108 -1.27 -8.24 -11.17
C VAL A 108 0.17 -8.12 -10.66
N MET A 109 0.52 -6.97 -10.11
CA MET A 109 1.87 -6.72 -9.61
C MET A 109 2.20 -7.56 -8.37
N ILE A 110 1.25 -7.72 -7.44
CA ILE A 110 1.42 -8.60 -6.27
C ILE A 110 1.67 -10.03 -6.74
N TRP A 111 0.87 -10.54 -7.68
CA TRP A 111 1.03 -11.91 -8.19
C TRP A 111 2.42 -12.16 -8.77
N ARG A 112 2.95 -11.19 -9.51
CA ARG A 112 4.33 -11.24 -10.05
C ARG A 112 5.41 -11.12 -8.98
N LEU A 113 5.10 -10.53 -7.84
CA LEU A 113 6.06 -10.31 -6.77
C LEU A 113 6.20 -11.50 -5.82
N ILE A 114 5.14 -12.30 -5.63
CA ILE A 114 5.14 -13.44 -4.71
C ILE A 114 6.40 -14.30 -4.85
N PRO A 115 6.79 -14.78 -6.05
CA PRO A 115 7.98 -15.62 -6.18
C PRO A 115 9.27 -14.89 -5.78
N LYS A 116 9.36 -13.59 -6.03
CA LYS A 116 10.53 -12.78 -5.65
C LYS A 116 10.58 -12.55 -4.14
N ALA A 117 9.43 -12.34 -3.50
CA ALA A 117 9.32 -12.18 -2.06
C ALA A 117 9.66 -13.48 -1.32
N LEU A 118 9.24 -14.62 -1.86
CA LEU A 118 9.58 -15.94 -1.31
C LEU A 118 11.07 -16.32 -1.48
N ALA A 119 11.75 -15.72 -2.45
CA ALA A 119 13.19 -15.91 -2.66
C ALA A 119 14.08 -15.11 -1.69
N ILE A 120 13.50 -14.20 -0.90
CA ILE A 120 14.25 -13.46 0.12
C ILE A 120 14.60 -14.41 1.25
N PRO A 121 15.91 -14.57 1.61
CA PRO A 121 16.32 -15.46 2.70
C PRO A 121 15.64 -15.08 4.02
N SER A 122 15.26 -16.08 4.80
CA SER A 122 14.76 -15.85 6.15
C SER A 122 15.85 -15.23 7.06
N ASN A 123 15.43 -14.58 8.14
CA ASN A 123 16.38 -14.03 9.13
C ASN A 123 17.35 -15.09 9.68
N ASP A 124 16.88 -16.32 9.83
CA ASP A 124 17.71 -17.42 10.33
C ASP A 124 18.73 -17.88 9.29
N GLU A 125 18.34 -17.96 8.03
CA GLU A 125 19.26 -18.27 6.93
C GLU A 125 20.34 -17.18 6.78
N PHE A 126 19.95 -15.91 6.89
CA PHE A 126 20.88 -14.78 6.84
C PHE A 126 21.86 -14.81 8.03
N ARG A 127 21.38 -15.10 9.25
CA ARG A 127 22.23 -15.28 10.44
C ARG A 127 23.21 -16.44 10.28
N ASN A 128 22.76 -17.58 9.78
CA ASN A 128 23.60 -18.75 9.57
C ASN A 128 24.68 -18.47 8.52
N LYS A 129 24.35 -17.82 7.41
CA LYS A 129 25.33 -17.42 6.41
C LYS A 129 26.35 -16.43 6.97
N ASN A 130 25.92 -15.45 7.75
CA ASN A 130 26.83 -14.50 8.39
C ASN A 130 27.75 -15.18 9.41
N ALA A 131 27.24 -16.11 10.21
CA ALA A 131 28.07 -16.88 11.15
C ALA A 131 29.12 -17.73 10.43
N ALA A 132 28.72 -18.43 9.36
CA ALA A 132 29.66 -19.21 8.54
C ALA A 132 30.74 -18.32 7.88
N LEU A 133 30.33 -17.15 7.39
CA LEU A 133 31.25 -16.18 6.78
C LEU A 133 32.29 -15.65 7.80
N GLN A 134 31.85 -15.33 9.01
CA GLN A 134 32.72 -14.91 10.10
C GLN A 134 33.70 -16.02 10.52
N GLN A 135 33.25 -17.27 10.55
CA GLN A 135 34.09 -18.40 10.85
C GLN A 135 35.18 -18.60 9.79
N ALA A 136 34.79 -18.61 8.51
CA ALA A 136 35.74 -18.70 7.40
C ALA A 136 36.77 -17.56 7.39
N GLN A 137 36.34 -16.34 7.74
CA GLN A 137 37.26 -15.20 7.87
C GLN A 137 38.26 -15.36 9.01
N ARG A 138 37.86 -15.91 10.15
CA ARG A 138 38.77 -16.22 11.28
C ARG A 138 39.79 -17.28 10.88
N GLU A 139 39.36 -18.37 10.26
CA GLU A 139 40.22 -19.44 9.78
C GLU A 139 41.27 -18.93 8.77
N LEU A 140 40.85 -18.02 7.89
CA LEU A 140 41.75 -17.38 6.92
C LEU A 140 42.80 -16.50 7.60
N LEU A 141 42.40 -15.72 8.61
CA LEU A 141 43.29 -14.87 9.38
C LEU A 141 44.33 -15.70 10.16
N GLU A 142 43.89 -16.78 10.81
CA GLU A 142 44.76 -17.70 11.52
C GLU A 142 45.78 -18.37 10.58
N SER A 143 45.35 -18.81 9.42
CA SER A 143 46.21 -19.39 8.39
C SER A 143 47.25 -18.39 7.87
N ASN A 144 46.86 -17.14 7.62
CA ASN A 144 47.78 -16.10 7.18
C ASN A 144 48.82 -15.77 8.26
N GLN A 145 48.43 -15.68 9.54
CA GLN A 145 49.36 -15.47 10.65
C GLN A 145 50.37 -16.61 10.81
N LEU A 146 49.91 -17.85 10.58
CA LEU A 146 50.80 -19.02 10.60
C LEU A 146 51.79 -18.98 9.44
N LEU A 147 51.38 -18.55 8.26
CA LEU A 147 52.28 -18.40 7.10
C LEU A 147 53.32 -17.31 7.34
N GLU A 148 52.93 -16.14 7.86
CA GLU A 148 53.86 -15.04 8.22
C GLU A 148 54.89 -15.45 9.25
N ARG A 149 54.50 -16.21 10.30
CA ARG A 149 55.46 -16.75 11.30
C ARG A 149 56.44 -17.70 10.67
N ARG A 150 56.01 -18.60 9.77
CA ARG A 150 56.93 -19.53 9.07
C ARG A 150 57.88 -18.83 8.11
N GLU A 151 57.49 -17.71 7.53
CA GLU A 151 58.38 -16.90 6.70
C GLU A 151 59.45 -16.17 7.52
N LEU A 152 59.11 -15.71 8.74
CA LEU A 152 60.04 -15.06 9.66
C LEU A 152 61.05 -16.03 10.31
N GLU A 153 60.71 -17.30 10.37
CA GLU A 153 61.60 -18.37 10.96
C GLU A 153 62.55 -18.98 9.90
N ARG A 154 62.44 -18.56 8.62
CA ARG A 154 63.33 -18.97 7.53
C ARG A 154 64.46 -17.96 7.31
#